data_f2a074c46a0a426ce258f9aa876bd5e6
#
_entry.id   f2a074c46a0a426ce258f9aa876bd5e6
#
_cell.length_a   1.000
_cell.length_b   1.000
_cell.length_c   1.000
_cell.angle_alpha   90.00
_cell.angle_beta   90.00
_cell.angle_gamma   90.00
#
_symmetry.space_group_name_H-M   'P 1'
#
loop_
_entity.id
_entity.type
_entity.pdbx_description
1 polymer ?
#
loop_
_entity_poly.entity_id
_entity_poly.type
_entity_poly.pdbx_seq_one_letter_code
_entity_poly.pdbx_strand_id
1 'polypeptide(L)'
;AGFAALVLYVPAGNQLLQGIAAGVSALLSYAGKGTEFLFGKLATDDLGQNFAIQALPVIIFFAALISVLYYVGIMQLVIRWIGGGLEKLTGVSKVESLSAASNIFVGQSESPLVIRPYLAALTPSQLFCLMTVGMAGVAGTILAAYASMGIRIDYLVAAAFMSAPGGILMAKIIMPDPKGEVIIEPEEIVIPDEEERPANVIMAAAQGAQTGVKLAVMVGAMVLAFVALVALANGILGGIGGWFGYPDLSFQMILGYAFAPIFLLLGAPDWADAMQAGGFFGTKVVLNEFVAFIDLGQAKDLSERTVAIVTFALCGFANFSSIAIQMAVTGGLAPNQRPMIARLGLKALLAGSLSNLMSAALAGL
;
A
#
# COMPACT_ATOMS: atom_id res chain seq x y z
N ALA A 1 -12.00 -12.93 -4.72
CA ALA A 1 -13.46 -13.15 -4.76
C ALA A 1 -14.00 -13.68 -3.41
N GLY A 2 -13.47 -14.80 -2.86
CA GLY A 2 -14.00 -15.39 -1.61
C GLY A 2 -13.96 -14.45 -0.41
N PHE A 3 -12.87 -13.72 -0.19
CA PHE A 3 -12.75 -12.74 0.88
C PHE A 3 -13.72 -11.56 0.66
N ALA A 4 -13.83 -11.04 -0.57
CA ALA A 4 -14.78 -9.99 -0.88
C ALA A 4 -16.23 -10.45 -0.66
N ALA A 5 -16.56 -11.66 -1.10
CA ALA A 5 -17.88 -12.23 -0.86
C ALA A 5 -18.18 -12.39 0.65
N LEU A 6 -17.22 -12.84 1.44
CA LEU A 6 -17.33 -12.95 2.88
C LEU A 6 -17.63 -11.58 3.52
N VAL A 7 -16.89 -10.55 3.13
CA VAL A 7 -16.99 -9.20 3.73
C VAL A 7 -18.24 -8.46 3.26
N LEU A 8 -18.63 -8.60 1.98
CA LEU A 8 -19.76 -7.86 1.40
C LEU A 8 -21.13 -8.53 1.68
N TYR A 9 -21.17 -9.87 1.62
CA TYR A 9 -22.46 -10.59 1.64
C TYR A 9 -22.70 -11.43 2.90
N VAL A 10 -21.65 -11.69 3.72
CA VAL A 10 -21.80 -12.45 4.96
C VAL A 10 -21.80 -11.52 6.16
N PRO A 11 -22.87 -11.43 6.95
CA PRO A 11 -22.95 -10.50 8.09
C PRO A 11 -21.81 -10.64 9.10
N ALA A 12 -21.38 -11.88 9.38
CA ALA A 12 -20.26 -12.13 10.29
C ALA A 12 -18.92 -11.60 9.74
N GLY A 13 -18.68 -11.69 8.44
CA GLY A 13 -17.49 -11.14 7.79
C GLY A 13 -17.48 -9.61 7.81
N ASN A 14 -18.65 -9.00 7.56
CA ASN A 14 -18.79 -7.54 7.64
C ASN A 14 -18.57 -7.04 9.08
N GLN A 15 -19.16 -7.72 10.10
CA GLN A 15 -18.94 -7.39 11.51
C GLN A 15 -17.47 -7.51 11.92
N LEU A 16 -16.78 -8.54 11.44
CA LEU A 16 -15.34 -8.71 11.68
C LEU A 16 -14.54 -7.55 11.10
N LEU A 17 -14.80 -7.18 9.84
CA LEU A 17 -14.14 -6.06 9.19
C LEU A 17 -14.39 -4.74 9.93
N GLN A 18 -15.65 -4.47 10.29
CA GLN A 18 -16.01 -3.29 11.08
C GLN A 18 -15.35 -3.28 12.45
N GLY A 19 -15.23 -4.45 13.10
CA GLY A 19 -14.51 -4.59 14.37
C GLY A 19 -13.02 -4.25 14.24
N ILE A 20 -12.36 -4.73 13.17
CA ILE A 20 -10.96 -4.39 12.88
C ILE A 20 -10.84 -2.88 12.57
N ALA A 21 -11.72 -2.34 11.74
CA ALA A 21 -11.73 -0.92 11.39
C ALA A 21 -11.94 -0.03 12.64
N ALA A 22 -12.86 -0.42 13.54
CA ALA A 22 -13.06 0.26 14.82
C ALA A 22 -11.82 0.20 15.71
N GLY A 23 -11.12 -0.94 15.75
CA GLY A 23 -9.85 -1.09 16.48
C GLY A 23 -8.77 -0.15 15.92
N VAL A 24 -8.61 -0.08 14.59
CA VAL A 24 -7.66 0.84 13.96
C VAL A 24 -8.06 2.30 14.21
N SER A 25 -9.36 2.63 14.15
CA SER A 25 -9.87 3.96 14.48
C SER A 25 -9.57 4.36 15.93
N ALA A 26 -9.72 3.42 16.86
CA ALA A 26 -9.34 3.65 18.27
C ALA A 26 -7.84 3.93 18.41
N LEU A 27 -6.99 3.17 17.69
CA LEU A 27 -5.54 3.42 17.68
C LEU A 27 -5.20 4.80 17.11
N LEU A 28 -5.90 5.24 16.05
CA LEU A 28 -5.77 6.59 15.50
C LEU A 28 -6.09 7.68 16.55
N SER A 29 -7.11 7.47 17.37
CA SER A 29 -7.44 8.41 18.44
C SER A 29 -6.32 8.56 19.48
N TYR A 30 -5.59 7.47 19.78
CA TYR A 30 -4.41 7.53 20.65
C TYR A 30 -3.23 8.26 19.98
N ALA A 31 -3.01 8.04 18.67
CA ALA A 31 -2.02 8.80 17.92
C ALA A 31 -2.33 10.31 17.95
N GLY A 32 -3.62 10.68 17.79
CA GLY A 32 -4.10 12.05 17.89
C GLY A 32 -3.77 12.71 19.21
N LYS A 33 -3.88 12.00 20.35
CA LYS A 33 -3.48 12.54 21.67
C LYS A 33 -1.99 12.88 21.75
N GLY A 34 -1.12 12.06 21.16
CA GLY A 34 0.30 12.37 21.08
C GLY A 34 0.59 13.59 20.21
N THR A 35 -0.11 13.72 19.10
CA THR A 35 0.01 14.86 18.19
C THR A 35 -0.49 16.15 18.85
N GLU A 36 -1.64 16.09 19.53
CA GLU A 36 -2.20 17.23 20.25
C GLU A 36 -1.29 17.66 21.40
N PHE A 37 -0.71 16.72 22.15
CA PHE A 37 0.25 17.03 23.21
C PHE A 37 1.46 17.79 22.68
N LEU A 38 1.98 17.42 21.50
CA LEU A 38 3.19 18.02 20.92
C LEU A 38 2.92 19.35 20.22
N PHE A 39 1.80 19.45 19.48
CA PHE A 39 1.49 20.57 18.58
C PHE A 39 0.32 21.44 19.08
N GLY A 40 -0.36 21.07 20.14
CA GLY A 40 -1.48 21.82 20.71
C GLY A 40 -2.60 22.04 19.68
N LYS A 41 -3.11 23.26 19.59
CA LYS A 41 -4.19 23.66 18.68
C LYS A 41 -3.87 23.50 17.20
N LEU A 42 -2.61 23.39 16.81
CA LEU A 42 -2.23 23.09 15.41
C LEU A 42 -2.61 21.67 14.99
N ALA A 43 -2.80 20.76 15.96
CA ALA A 43 -3.23 19.39 15.70
C ALA A 43 -4.75 19.23 15.58
N THR A 44 -5.53 20.27 15.93
CA THR A 44 -6.99 20.30 15.83
C THR A 44 -7.44 20.97 14.53
N ASP A 45 -8.70 20.74 14.15
CA ASP A 45 -9.27 21.36 12.94
C ASP A 45 -9.58 22.87 13.11
N ASP A 46 -9.34 23.44 14.29
CA ASP A 46 -9.60 24.85 14.60
C ASP A 46 -8.85 25.83 13.68
N LEU A 47 -7.69 25.44 13.17
CA LEU A 47 -6.85 26.22 12.27
C LEU A 47 -6.84 25.69 10.82
N GLY A 48 -7.78 24.81 10.50
CA GLY A 48 -7.87 24.11 9.22
C GLY A 48 -7.00 22.86 9.15
N GLN A 49 -7.21 22.06 8.12
CA GLN A 49 -6.47 20.82 7.93
C GLN A 49 -5.00 21.10 7.57
N ASN A 50 -4.08 20.52 8.34
CA ASN A 50 -2.66 20.60 8.10
C ASN A 50 -2.06 19.18 8.04
N PHE A 51 -1.79 18.73 6.81
CA PHE A 51 -1.27 17.42 6.54
C PHE A 51 0.02 17.09 7.34
N ALA A 52 0.97 18.02 7.39
CA ALA A 52 2.25 17.79 8.04
C ALA A 52 2.12 17.54 9.55
N ILE A 53 1.12 18.17 10.18
CA ILE A 53 0.91 18.10 11.64
C ILE A 53 -0.11 17.02 12.01
N GLN A 54 -1.11 16.79 11.18
CA GLN A 54 -2.21 15.87 11.51
C GLN A 54 -1.96 14.44 11.00
N ALA A 55 -1.35 14.27 9.82
CA ALA A 55 -1.15 12.95 9.21
C ALA A 55 0.25 12.36 9.45
N LEU A 56 1.33 13.15 9.29
CA LEU A 56 2.69 12.60 9.39
C LEU A 56 3.04 12.06 10.78
N PRO A 57 2.66 12.68 11.92
CA PRO A 57 2.96 12.14 13.25
C PRO A 57 2.29 10.81 13.54
N VAL A 58 1.17 10.52 12.90
CA VAL A 58 0.46 9.23 13.02
C VAL A 58 1.36 8.06 12.57
N ILE A 59 2.17 8.27 11.53
CA ILE A 59 3.15 7.28 11.05
C ILE A 59 4.15 6.91 12.14
N ILE A 60 4.58 7.91 12.94
CA ILE A 60 5.55 7.70 14.03
C ILE A 60 4.97 6.79 15.12
N PHE A 61 3.72 7.06 15.52
CA PHE A 61 3.03 6.23 16.51
C PHE A 61 2.87 4.79 16.05
N PHE A 62 2.39 4.59 14.80
CA PHE A 62 2.18 3.23 14.27
C PHE A 62 3.48 2.47 14.08
N ALA A 63 4.56 3.14 13.64
CA ALA A 63 5.87 2.51 13.56
C ALA A 63 6.39 2.07 14.93
N ALA A 64 6.21 2.90 15.97
CA ALA A 64 6.55 2.54 17.35
C ALA A 64 5.72 1.37 17.86
N LEU A 65 4.40 1.38 17.62
CA LEU A 65 3.49 0.31 18.00
C LEU A 65 3.86 -1.02 17.35
N ILE A 66 4.08 -1.02 16.04
CA ILE A 66 4.48 -2.22 15.29
C ILE A 66 5.80 -2.78 15.81
N SER A 67 6.79 -1.91 16.10
CA SER A 67 8.07 -2.33 16.67
C SER A 67 7.90 -3.00 18.05
N VAL A 68 7.01 -2.47 18.89
CA VAL A 68 6.64 -3.09 20.17
C VAL A 68 5.99 -4.46 19.96
N LEU A 69 5.05 -4.58 19.03
CA LEU A 69 4.37 -5.83 18.70
C LEU A 69 5.34 -6.90 18.15
N TYR A 70 6.36 -6.47 17.38
CA TYR A 70 7.46 -7.37 16.99
C TYR A 70 8.29 -7.81 18.18
N TYR A 71 8.68 -6.88 19.07
CA TYR A 71 9.47 -7.19 20.26
C TYR A 71 8.80 -8.22 21.17
N VAL A 72 7.48 -8.11 21.39
CA VAL A 72 6.72 -9.06 22.24
C VAL A 72 6.31 -10.34 21.49
N GLY A 73 6.62 -10.50 20.22
CA GLY A 73 6.36 -11.71 19.43
C GLY A 73 4.95 -11.82 18.83
N ILE A 74 4.09 -10.85 19.05
CA ILE A 74 2.70 -10.86 18.54
C ILE A 74 2.70 -10.81 17.00
N MET A 75 3.52 -9.94 16.41
CA MET A 75 3.56 -9.81 14.94
C MET A 75 4.01 -11.09 14.26
N GLN A 76 5.02 -11.78 14.79
CA GLN A 76 5.49 -13.06 14.25
C GLN A 76 4.38 -14.11 14.28
N LEU A 77 3.61 -14.16 15.37
CA LEU A 77 2.47 -15.08 15.49
C LEU A 77 1.39 -14.76 14.45
N VAL A 78 1.02 -13.49 14.30
CA VAL A 78 0.00 -13.02 13.34
C VAL A 78 0.44 -13.32 11.90
N ILE A 79 1.68 -13.00 11.55
CA ILE A 79 2.25 -13.24 10.21
C ILE A 79 2.28 -14.74 9.89
N ARG A 80 2.70 -15.60 10.84
CA ARG A 80 2.69 -17.06 10.65
C ARG A 80 1.28 -17.61 10.45
N TRP A 81 0.31 -17.09 11.19
CA TRP A 81 -1.08 -17.56 11.12
C TRP A 81 -1.73 -17.18 9.78
N ILE A 82 -1.58 -15.92 9.37
CA ILE A 82 -2.09 -15.42 8.08
C ILE A 82 -1.33 -16.09 6.93
N GLY A 83 0.00 -16.20 7.02
CA GLY A 83 0.83 -16.85 6.00
C GLY A 83 0.46 -18.32 5.81
N GLY A 84 0.27 -19.07 6.90
CA GLY A 84 -0.20 -20.45 6.82
C GLY A 84 -1.61 -20.60 6.23
N GLY A 85 -2.49 -19.62 6.46
CA GLY A 85 -3.79 -19.54 5.81
C GLY A 85 -3.67 -19.27 4.31
N LEU A 86 -2.81 -18.33 3.91
CA LEU A 86 -2.54 -18.02 2.49
C LEU A 86 -1.90 -19.22 1.76
N GLU A 87 -0.92 -19.88 2.37
CA GLU A 87 -0.30 -21.09 1.83
C GLU A 87 -1.35 -22.18 1.50
N LYS A 88 -2.20 -22.50 2.46
CA LYS A 88 -3.27 -23.49 2.28
C LYS A 88 -4.31 -23.08 1.24
N LEU A 89 -4.61 -21.79 1.14
CA LEU A 89 -5.64 -21.28 0.24
C LEU A 89 -5.13 -21.16 -1.21
N THR A 90 -3.88 -20.72 -1.38
CA THR A 90 -3.32 -20.37 -2.71
C THR A 90 -2.38 -21.46 -3.25
N GLY A 91 -1.85 -22.32 -2.40
CA GLY A 91 -0.89 -23.36 -2.79
C GLY A 91 0.50 -22.85 -3.15
N VAL A 92 0.82 -21.60 -2.81
CA VAL A 92 2.17 -21.02 -3.02
C VAL A 92 3.11 -21.46 -1.90
N SER A 93 4.42 -21.24 -2.10
CA SER A 93 5.43 -21.62 -1.11
C SER A 93 5.25 -20.88 0.23
N LYS A 94 5.78 -21.49 1.32
CA LYS A 94 5.79 -20.87 2.65
C LYS A 94 6.47 -19.51 2.65
N VAL A 95 7.56 -19.35 1.87
CA VAL A 95 8.31 -18.11 1.77
C VAL A 95 7.46 -17.00 1.14
N GLU A 96 6.76 -17.32 0.05
CA GLU A 96 5.85 -16.37 -0.64
C GLU A 96 4.68 -15.97 0.25
N SER A 97 4.02 -16.95 0.88
CA SER A 97 2.87 -16.71 1.73
C SER A 97 3.22 -15.90 2.98
N LEU A 98 4.39 -16.16 3.58
CA LEU A 98 4.86 -15.42 4.76
C LEU A 98 5.23 -13.98 4.40
N SER A 99 5.91 -13.78 3.26
CA SER A 99 6.19 -12.44 2.75
C SER A 99 4.90 -11.66 2.44
N ALA A 100 3.92 -12.31 1.82
CA ALA A 100 2.64 -11.71 1.53
C ALA A 100 1.87 -11.31 2.81
N ALA A 101 1.87 -12.18 3.82
CA ALA A 101 1.26 -11.90 5.10
C ALA A 101 1.93 -10.73 5.83
N SER A 102 3.26 -10.68 5.82
CA SER A 102 4.01 -9.58 6.44
C SER A 102 3.76 -8.24 5.74
N ASN A 103 3.63 -8.26 4.40
CA ASN A 103 3.41 -7.06 3.60
C ASN A 103 2.10 -6.32 3.94
N ILE A 104 1.10 -7.00 4.47
CA ILE A 104 -0.15 -6.36 4.95
C ILE A 104 0.14 -5.34 6.06
N PHE A 105 1.14 -5.60 6.91
CA PHE A 105 1.42 -4.81 8.08
C PHE A 105 2.58 -3.83 7.90
N VAL A 106 3.68 -4.27 7.25
CA VAL A 106 4.93 -3.51 7.20
C VAL A 106 5.30 -3.00 5.79
N GLY A 107 4.62 -3.47 4.75
CA GLY A 107 4.84 -3.01 3.37
C GLY A 107 6.11 -3.55 2.73
N GLN A 108 6.35 -3.11 1.48
CA GLN A 108 7.41 -3.64 0.61
C GLN A 108 8.85 -3.33 1.06
N SER A 109 9.04 -2.36 1.94
CA SER A 109 10.36 -1.98 2.44
C SER A 109 10.86 -2.91 3.54
N GLU A 110 9.96 -3.55 4.27
CA GLU A 110 10.27 -4.33 5.47
C GLU A 110 9.89 -5.80 5.31
N SER A 111 8.86 -6.13 4.54
CA SER A 111 8.43 -7.51 4.33
C SER A 111 9.54 -8.44 3.81
N PRO A 112 10.52 -8.00 2.98
CA PRO A 112 11.64 -8.84 2.58
C PRO A 112 12.55 -9.26 3.75
N LEU A 113 12.61 -8.47 4.83
CA LEU A 113 13.42 -8.81 6.00
C LEU A 113 12.93 -10.09 6.70
N VAL A 114 11.62 -10.33 6.68
CA VAL A 114 11.01 -11.52 7.30
C VAL A 114 11.46 -12.83 6.65
N ILE A 115 11.83 -12.76 5.36
CA ILE A 115 12.31 -13.90 4.58
C ILE A 115 13.76 -13.73 4.14
N ARG A 116 14.54 -12.85 4.79
CA ARG A 116 15.93 -12.50 4.44
C ARG A 116 16.83 -13.70 4.14
N PRO A 117 16.84 -14.79 4.95
CA PRO A 117 17.71 -15.94 4.68
C PRO A 117 17.45 -16.63 3.34
N TYR A 118 16.25 -16.47 2.79
CA TYR A 118 15.80 -17.16 1.59
C TYR A 118 15.88 -16.30 0.32
N LEU A 119 16.03 -14.97 0.45
CA LEU A 119 15.99 -14.01 -0.66
C LEU A 119 16.97 -14.34 -1.79
N ALA A 120 18.19 -14.71 -1.44
CA ALA A 120 19.25 -14.99 -2.41
C ALA A 120 18.97 -16.25 -3.26
N ALA A 121 18.18 -17.17 -2.75
CA ALA A 121 17.84 -18.44 -3.39
C ALA A 121 16.46 -18.45 -4.06
N LEU A 122 15.71 -17.35 -4.03
CA LEU A 122 14.39 -17.29 -4.66
C LEU A 122 14.47 -17.53 -6.16
N THR A 123 13.58 -18.37 -6.67
CA THR A 123 13.37 -18.53 -8.12
C THR A 123 12.83 -17.22 -8.73
N PRO A 124 12.95 -17.03 -10.04
CA PRO A 124 12.37 -15.85 -10.70
C PRO A 124 10.87 -15.68 -10.45
N SER A 125 10.10 -16.78 -10.38
CA SER A 125 8.66 -16.73 -10.09
C SER A 125 8.38 -16.31 -8.64
N GLN A 126 9.11 -16.85 -7.67
CA GLN A 126 8.99 -16.46 -6.26
C GLN A 126 9.39 -15.00 -6.03
N LEU A 127 10.51 -14.57 -6.64
CA LEU A 127 10.92 -13.16 -6.60
C LEU A 127 9.88 -12.24 -7.22
N PHE A 128 9.30 -12.63 -8.35
CA PHE A 128 8.24 -11.88 -9.00
C PHE A 128 6.99 -11.80 -8.12
N CYS A 129 6.63 -12.89 -7.43
CA CYS A 129 5.52 -12.89 -6.47
C CYS A 129 5.80 -11.93 -5.30
N LEU A 130 6.99 -11.98 -4.72
CA LEU A 130 7.43 -11.03 -3.68
C LEU A 130 7.28 -9.58 -4.14
N MET A 131 7.82 -9.27 -5.33
CA MET A 131 7.77 -7.92 -5.89
C MET A 131 6.33 -7.47 -6.16
N THR A 132 5.51 -8.34 -6.74
CA THR A 132 4.11 -8.05 -7.08
C THR A 132 3.28 -7.80 -5.82
N VAL A 133 3.40 -8.66 -4.81
CA VAL A 133 2.68 -8.48 -3.53
C VAL A 133 3.13 -7.21 -2.83
N GLY A 134 4.44 -6.92 -2.83
CA GLY A 134 4.98 -5.68 -2.29
C GLY A 134 4.39 -4.43 -2.95
N MET A 135 4.13 -4.47 -4.26
CA MET A 135 3.49 -3.37 -5.00
C MET A 135 1.96 -3.37 -4.89
N ALA A 136 1.34 -4.54 -4.69
CA ALA A 136 -0.12 -4.65 -4.59
C ALA A 136 -0.67 -4.11 -3.25
N GLY A 137 0.12 -4.13 -2.18
CA GLY A 137 -0.26 -3.68 -0.85
C GLY A 137 0.32 -2.33 -0.48
N VAL A 138 -0.23 -1.76 0.58
CA VAL A 138 0.33 -0.62 1.32
C VAL A 138 0.74 -1.07 2.72
N ALA A 139 1.67 -0.36 3.34
CA ALA A 139 2.07 -0.65 4.71
C ALA A 139 0.95 -0.28 5.71
N GLY A 140 0.70 -1.14 6.69
CA GLY A 140 -0.27 -0.86 7.75
C GLY A 140 0.00 0.44 8.51
N THR A 141 1.28 0.82 8.64
CA THR A 141 1.73 2.08 9.24
C THR A 141 1.23 3.33 8.50
N ILE A 142 1.02 3.22 7.18
CA ILE A 142 0.60 4.35 6.33
C ILE A 142 -0.92 4.40 6.18
N LEU A 143 -1.65 3.29 6.36
CA LEU A 143 -3.11 3.26 6.31
C LEU A 143 -3.74 4.31 7.23
N ALA A 144 -3.14 4.49 8.39
CA ALA A 144 -3.57 5.45 9.37
C ALA A 144 -3.46 6.90 8.88
N ALA A 145 -2.41 7.21 8.10
CA ALA A 145 -2.25 8.52 7.47
C ALA A 145 -3.32 8.77 6.39
N TYR A 146 -3.69 7.76 5.60
CA TYR A 146 -4.79 7.90 4.63
C TYR A 146 -6.13 8.11 5.33
N ALA A 147 -6.39 7.39 6.43
CA ALA A 147 -7.60 7.57 7.22
C ALA A 147 -7.71 8.98 7.81
N SER A 148 -6.59 9.60 8.24
CA SER A 148 -6.56 10.98 8.72
C SER A 148 -6.84 12.02 7.65
N MET A 149 -6.75 11.66 6.35
CA MET A 149 -7.16 12.50 5.22
C MET A 149 -8.66 12.38 4.88
N GLY A 150 -9.44 11.65 5.68
CA GLY A 150 -10.86 11.45 5.46
C GLY A 150 -11.20 10.22 4.60
N ILE A 151 -10.22 9.38 4.25
CA ILE A 151 -10.46 8.14 3.52
C ILE A 151 -11.08 7.10 4.46
N ARG A 152 -12.12 6.41 4.02
CA ARG A 152 -12.84 5.41 4.82
C ARG A 152 -11.93 4.26 5.24
N ILE A 153 -11.80 4.07 6.55
CA ILE A 153 -10.88 3.10 7.15
C ILE A 153 -11.27 1.65 6.89
N ASP A 154 -12.58 1.36 6.80
CA ASP A 154 -13.10 0.04 6.45
C ASP A 154 -12.68 -0.39 5.04
N TYR A 155 -12.69 0.55 4.06
CA TYR A 155 -12.20 0.30 2.70
C TYR A 155 -10.68 0.09 2.69
N LEU A 156 -9.93 0.91 3.43
CA LEU A 156 -8.47 0.78 3.53
C LEU A 156 -8.06 -0.57 4.12
N VAL A 157 -8.70 -0.98 5.21
CA VAL A 157 -8.42 -2.27 5.85
C VAL A 157 -8.79 -3.44 4.92
N ALA A 158 -9.98 -3.40 4.30
CA ALA A 158 -10.38 -4.42 3.35
C ALA A 158 -9.40 -4.53 2.17
N ALA A 159 -9.01 -3.41 1.58
CA ALA A 159 -8.05 -3.35 0.47
C ALA A 159 -6.68 -3.91 0.88
N ALA A 160 -6.19 -3.58 2.08
CA ALA A 160 -4.92 -4.10 2.60
C ALA A 160 -4.92 -5.62 2.72
N PHE A 161 -5.99 -6.21 3.27
CA PHE A 161 -6.10 -7.66 3.36
C PHE A 161 -6.31 -8.34 2.00
N MET A 162 -7.00 -7.69 1.06
CA MET A 162 -7.19 -8.21 -0.30
C MET A 162 -5.91 -8.16 -1.14
N SER A 163 -4.97 -7.29 -0.82
CA SER A 163 -3.72 -7.10 -1.56
C SER A 163 -2.84 -8.34 -1.57
N ALA A 164 -2.78 -9.09 -0.45
CA ALA A 164 -1.92 -10.27 -0.33
C ALA A 164 -2.39 -11.41 -1.26
N PRO A 165 -3.62 -11.95 -1.16
CA PRO A 165 -4.09 -12.98 -2.09
C PRO A 165 -4.23 -12.46 -3.52
N GLY A 166 -4.56 -11.18 -3.71
CA GLY A 166 -4.67 -10.56 -5.03
C GLY A 166 -3.32 -10.43 -5.73
N GLY A 167 -2.29 -10.01 -5.01
CA GLY A 167 -0.92 -9.93 -5.51
C GLY A 167 -0.35 -11.30 -5.87
N ILE A 168 -0.55 -12.30 -5.01
CA ILE A 168 -0.18 -13.70 -5.30
C ILE A 168 -0.87 -14.17 -6.58
N LEU A 169 -2.18 -13.99 -6.70
CA LEU A 169 -2.96 -14.40 -7.86
C LEU A 169 -2.41 -13.79 -9.14
N MET A 170 -2.23 -12.47 -9.18
CA MET A 170 -1.71 -11.78 -10.38
C MET A 170 -0.28 -12.19 -10.70
N ALA A 171 0.56 -12.39 -9.68
CA ALA A 171 1.92 -12.88 -9.88
C ALA A 171 1.93 -14.26 -10.56
N LYS A 172 1.13 -15.19 -10.05
CA LYS A 172 1.08 -16.57 -10.58
C LYS A 172 0.36 -16.70 -11.93
N ILE A 173 -0.55 -15.78 -12.26
CA ILE A 173 -1.13 -15.69 -13.62
C ILE A 173 -0.09 -15.22 -14.63
N ILE A 174 0.69 -14.18 -14.29
CA ILE A 174 1.64 -13.56 -15.22
C ILE A 174 2.95 -14.35 -15.30
N MET A 175 3.38 -14.94 -14.19
CA MET A 175 4.61 -15.71 -14.08
C MET A 175 4.41 -16.94 -13.17
N PRO A 176 3.78 -18.00 -13.70
CA PRO A 176 3.57 -19.24 -12.95
C PRO A 176 4.89 -19.94 -12.61
N ASP A 177 4.86 -20.81 -11.62
CA ASP A 177 6.00 -21.64 -11.28
C ASP A 177 6.31 -22.62 -12.43
N PRO A 178 7.59 -22.82 -12.79
CA PRO A 178 7.98 -23.76 -13.82
C PRO A 178 7.56 -25.19 -13.45
N LYS A 179 7.01 -25.93 -14.41
CA LYS A 179 6.62 -27.31 -14.19
C LYS A 179 7.86 -28.18 -13.97
N GLY A 180 7.91 -28.89 -12.85
CA GLY A 180 8.97 -29.85 -12.53
C GLY A 180 10.19 -29.26 -11.81
N GLU A 181 10.24 -27.98 -11.52
CA GLU A 181 11.22 -27.45 -10.57
C GLU A 181 10.81 -27.82 -9.13
N VAL A 182 11.74 -28.45 -8.42
CA VAL A 182 11.57 -28.67 -6.98
C VAL A 182 11.82 -27.33 -6.29
N ILE A 183 10.75 -26.68 -5.86
CA ILE A 183 10.87 -25.51 -5.01
C ILE A 183 11.42 -26.02 -3.67
N ILE A 184 12.66 -25.62 -3.34
CA ILE A 184 13.25 -25.96 -2.05
C ILE A 184 12.52 -25.13 -0.99
N GLU A 185 11.58 -25.77 -0.31
CA GLU A 185 10.92 -25.20 0.84
C GLU A 185 11.68 -25.58 2.10
N PRO A 186 12.02 -24.63 2.96
CA PRO A 186 12.53 -24.96 4.28
C PRO A 186 11.44 -25.68 5.10
N GLU A 187 11.82 -26.73 5.81
CA GLU A 187 10.89 -27.46 6.71
C GLU A 187 10.28 -26.52 7.75
N GLU A 188 11.07 -25.61 8.29
CA GLU A 188 10.63 -24.53 9.15
C GLU A 188 11.22 -23.20 8.67
N ILE A 189 10.37 -22.16 8.53
CA ILE A 189 10.86 -20.82 8.28
C ILE A 189 11.33 -20.22 9.61
N VAL A 190 12.62 -20.03 9.68
CA VAL A 190 13.23 -19.23 10.75
C VAL A 190 13.04 -17.76 10.37
N ILE A 191 12.13 -17.09 11.08
CA ILE A 191 12.07 -15.63 11.03
C ILE A 191 13.35 -15.17 11.74
N PRO A 192 14.26 -14.43 11.08
CA PRO A 192 15.50 -14.02 11.70
C PRO A 192 15.18 -13.27 13.00
N ASP A 193 15.80 -13.67 14.09
CA ASP A 193 15.93 -12.75 15.22
C ASP A 193 16.70 -11.55 14.69
N GLU A 194 16.15 -10.35 14.86
CA GLU A 194 16.81 -9.12 14.46
C GLU A 194 18.24 -9.12 15.03
N GLU A 195 19.23 -8.87 14.17
CA GLU A 195 20.67 -8.86 14.55
C GLU A 195 20.93 -7.89 15.72
N GLU A 196 20.00 -6.98 16.00
CA GLU A 196 19.97 -6.06 17.14
C GLU A 196 18.60 -6.09 17.83
N ARG A 197 18.24 -7.21 18.47
CA ARG A 197 17.00 -7.23 19.25
C ARG A 197 17.05 -6.15 20.34
N PRO A 198 16.02 -5.26 20.42
CA PRO A 198 15.98 -4.23 21.44
C PRO A 198 16.12 -4.83 22.84
N ALA A 199 16.90 -4.20 23.72
CA ALA A 199 17.15 -4.71 25.06
C ALA A 199 15.87 -4.79 25.92
N ASN A 200 14.88 -3.95 25.63
CA ASN A 200 13.58 -3.93 26.30
C ASN A 200 12.52 -3.27 25.43
N VAL A 201 11.25 -3.33 25.89
CA VAL A 201 10.10 -2.77 25.18
C VAL A 201 10.20 -1.25 24.95
N ILE A 202 10.84 -0.53 25.85
CA ILE A 202 11.03 0.93 25.71
C ILE A 202 12.00 1.23 24.58
N MET A 203 13.09 0.46 24.49
CA MET A 203 14.03 0.56 23.38
C MET A 203 13.38 0.19 22.03
N ALA A 204 12.53 -0.84 22.01
CA ALA A 204 11.77 -1.21 20.83
C ALA A 204 10.86 -0.06 20.37
N ALA A 205 10.11 0.55 21.29
CA ALA A 205 9.25 1.70 20.99
C ALA A 205 10.08 2.90 20.48
N ALA A 206 11.24 3.19 21.09
CA ALA A 206 12.10 4.29 20.67
C ALA A 206 12.70 4.08 19.27
N GLN A 207 13.16 2.87 18.96
CA GLN A 207 13.66 2.52 17.62
C GLN A 207 12.55 2.59 16.57
N GLY A 208 11.35 2.09 16.89
CA GLY A 208 10.18 2.21 16.03
C GLY A 208 9.79 3.67 15.78
N ALA A 209 9.83 4.52 16.82
CA ALA A 209 9.58 5.95 16.67
C ALA A 209 10.63 6.64 15.77
N GLN A 210 11.92 6.29 15.91
CA GLN A 210 12.97 6.80 15.02
C GLN A 210 12.75 6.40 13.57
N THR A 211 12.37 5.15 13.31
CA THR A 211 12.01 4.66 11.98
C THR A 211 10.79 5.43 11.45
N GLY A 212 9.77 5.62 12.28
CA GLY A 212 8.58 6.40 11.96
C GLY A 212 8.89 7.85 11.60
N VAL A 213 9.82 8.51 12.30
CA VAL A 213 10.28 9.86 11.96
C VAL A 213 10.92 9.89 10.58
N LYS A 214 11.81 8.94 10.27
CA LYS A 214 12.43 8.86 8.95
C LYS A 214 11.38 8.69 7.85
N LEU A 215 10.40 7.81 8.05
CA LEU A 215 9.30 7.59 7.11
C LEU A 215 8.44 8.86 6.96
N ALA A 216 8.05 9.50 8.05
CA ALA A 216 7.24 10.72 8.03
C ALA A 216 7.96 11.86 7.26
N VAL A 217 9.24 12.07 7.51
CA VAL A 217 10.05 13.07 6.79
C VAL A 217 10.17 12.72 5.30
N MET A 218 10.41 11.45 4.95
CA MET A 218 10.47 11.00 3.56
C MET A 218 9.13 11.21 2.85
N VAL A 219 8.02 10.84 3.47
CA VAL A 219 6.67 11.03 2.93
C VAL A 219 6.39 12.53 2.74
N GLY A 220 6.65 13.35 3.76
CA GLY A 220 6.46 14.81 3.68
C GLY A 220 7.28 15.45 2.56
N ALA A 221 8.55 15.08 2.43
CA ALA A 221 9.44 15.58 1.37
C ALA A 221 8.95 15.15 -0.03
N MET A 222 8.53 13.88 -0.19
CA MET A 222 7.99 13.38 -1.45
C MET A 222 6.69 14.11 -1.82
N VAL A 223 5.75 14.25 -0.89
CA VAL A 223 4.48 14.95 -1.13
C VAL A 223 4.76 16.38 -1.57
N LEU A 224 5.59 17.11 -0.84
CA LEU A 224 5.94 18.49 -1.18
C LEU A 224 6.55 18.60 -2.58
N ALA A 225 7.53 17.75 -2.89
CA ALA A 225 8.22 17.77 -4.17
C ALA A 225 7.28 17.41 -5.33
N PHE A 226 6.50 16.34 -5.19
CA PHE A 226 5.64 15.88 -6.28
C PHE A 226 4.41 16.76 -6.50
N VAL A 227 3.81 17.32 -5.45
CA VAL A 227 2.71 18.30 -5.60
C VAL A 227 3.23 19.52 -6.35
N ALA A 228 4.43 20.03 -6.02
CA ALA A 228 5.04 21.16 -6.72
C ALA A 228 5.36 20.81 -8.20
N LEU A 229 5.89 19.62 -8.47
CA LEU A 229 6.19 19.16 -9.84
C LEU A 229 4.92 18.98 -10.68
N VAL A 230 3.84 18.48 -10.10
CA VAL A 230 2.54 18.38 -10.78
C VAL A 230 1.98 19.76 -11.06
N ALA A 231 2.06 20.69 -10.11
CA ALA A 231 1.63 22.08 -10.32
C ALA A 231 2.42 22.73 -11.46
N LEU A 232 3.75 22.50 -11.52
CA LEU A 232 4.58 22.97 -12.63
C LEU A 232 4.17 22.32 -13.97
N ALA A 233 3.97 21.01 -13.99
CA ALA A 233 3.51 20.28 -15.18
C ALA A 233 2.15 20.81 -15.66
N ASN A 234 1.21 21.04 -14.75
CA ASN A 234 -0.10 21.60 -15.07
C ASN A 234 0.00 23.05 -15.61
N GLY A 235 0.90 23.86 -15.05
CA GLY A 235 1.17 25.20 -15.57
C GLY A 235 1.70 25.17 -17.02
N ILE A 236 2.62 24.26 -17.32
CA ILE A 236 3.17 24.07 -18.68
C ILE A 236 2.08 23.55 -19.62
N LEU A 237 1.34 22.51 -19.21
CA LEU A 237 0.28 21.90 -20.02
C LEU A 237 -0.87 22.88 -20.32
N GLY A 238 -1.31 23.64 -19.31
CA GLY A 238 -2.34 24.66 -19.48
C GLY A 238 -1.87 25.79 -20.38
N GLY A 239 -0.58 26.21 -20.26
CA GLY A 239 0.02 27.19 -21.18
C GLY A 239 0.04 26.72 -22.63
N ILE A 240 0.50 25.49 -22.87
CA ILE A 240 0.50 24.90 -24.22
C ILE A 240 -0.94 24.66 -24.69
N GLY A 241 -1.80 24.12 -23.84
CA GLY A 241 -3.20 23.87 -24.15
C GLY A 241 -3.96 25.14 -24.52
N GLY A 242 -3.64 26.26 -23.86
CA GLY A 242 -4.23 27.56 -24.17
C GLY A 242 -3.98 28.03 -25.62
N TRP A 243 -2.84 27.65 -26.23
CA TRP A 243 -2.58 27.95 -27.66
C TRP A 243 -3.52 27.20 -28.61
N PHE A 244 -4.07 26.06 -28.15
CA PHE A 244 -4.97 25.20 -28.92
C PHE A 244 -6.44 25.30 -28.47
N GLY A 245 -6.76 26.21 -27.54
CA GLY A 245 -8.11 26.38 -27.02
C GLY A 245 -8.48 25.45 -25.86
N TYR A 246 -7.49 24.81 -25.22
CA TYR A 246 -7.66 23.92 -24.07
C TYR A 246 -6.87 24.43 -22.85
N PRO A 247 -7.23 25.58 -22.25
CA PRO A 247 -6.47 26.19 -21.16
C PRO A 247 -6.47 25.34 -19.87
N ASP A 248 -7.46 24.48 -19.68
CA ASP A 248 -7.63 23.60 -18.53
C ASP A 248 -6.90 22.27 -18.66
N LEU A 249 -6.05 22.09 -19.69
CA LEU A 249 -5.30 20.86 -19.89
C LEU A 249 -4.36 20.63 -18.71
N SER A 250 -4.53 19.47 -18.06
CA SER A 250 -3.76 19.09 -16.87
C SER A 250 -3.22 17.67 -17.00
N PHE A 251 -2.22 17.38 -16.18
CA PHE A 251 -1.64 16.04 -16.04
C PHE A 251 -2.70 15.00 -15.67
N GLN A 252 -3.54 15.35 -14.68
CA GLN A 252 -4.63 14.49 -14.22
C GLN A 252 -5.68 14.26 -15.32
N MET A 253 -5.98 15.27 -16.14
CA MET A 253 -6.90 15.14 -17.26
C MET A 253 -6.37 14.17 -18.31
N ILE A 254 -5.09 14.27 -18.69
CA ILE A 254 -4.46 13.36 -19.66
C ILE A 254 -4.50 11.91 -19.16
N LEU A 255 -4.12 11.71 -17.88
CA LEU A 255 -4.17 10.39 -17.26
C LEU A 255 -5.62 9.90 -17.11
N GLY A 256 -6.54 10.82 -16.80
CA GLY A 256 -7.96 10.56 -16.75
C GLY A 256 -8.47 9.95 -18.06
N TYR A 257 -8.20 10.58 -19.20
CA TYR A 257 -8.57 10.04 -20.50
C TYR A 257 -7.97 8.67 -20.78
N ALA A 258 -6.71 8.45 -20.38
CA ALA A 258 -6.04 7.17 -20.61
C ALA A 258 -6.66 6.03 -19.79
N PHE A 259 -7.07 6.29 -18.55
CA PHE A 259 -7.56 5.28 -17.62
C PHE A 259 -9.09 5.24 -17.47
N ALA A 260 -9.84 6.28 -17.88
CA ALA A 260 -11.30 6.34 -17.77
C ALA A 260 -12.02 5.09 -18.33
N PRO A 261 -11.64 4.53 -19.48
CA PRO A 261 -12.28 3.31 -19.99
C PRO A 261 -12.20 2.14 -19.01
N ILE A 262 -11.08 2.03 -18.27
CA ILE A 262 -10.92 0.99 -17.24
C ILE A 262 -11.90 1.23 -16.11
N PHE A 263 -12.02 2.47 -15.61
CA PHE A 263 -12.92 2.78 -14.50
C PHE A 263 -14.40 2.68 -14.86
N LEU A 264 -14.78 2.94 -16.11
CA LEU A 264 -16.13 2.61 -16.61
C LEU A 264 -16.40 1.10 -16.52
N LEU A 265 -15.45 0.27 -16.94
CA LEU A 265 -15.56 -1.19 -16.84
C LEU A 265 -15.61 -1.67 -15.38
N LEU A 266 -14.97 -0.96 -14.45
CA LEU A 266 -14.99 -1.25 -13.02
C LEU A 266 -16.29 -0.82 -12.34
N GLY A 267 -17.14 -0.02 -13.01
CA GLY A 267 -18.47 0.34 -12.51
C GLY A 267 -18.63 1.81 -12.11
N ALA A 268 -17.76 2.70 -12.54
CA ALA A 268 -18.00 4.15 -12.45
C ALA A 268 -19.31 4.47 -13.21
N PRO A 269 -20.23 5.30 -12.64
CA PRO A 269 -21.58 5.48 -13.17
C PRO A 269 -21.59 6.23 -14.51
N ASP A 270 -20.62 7.10 -14.73
CA ASP A 270 -20.54 7.94 -15.93
C ASP A 270 -19.09 8.26 -16.32
N TRP A 271 -18.94 8.99 -17.43
CA TRP A 271 -17.62 9.38 -17.92
C TRP A 271 -16.91 10.39 -17.03
N ALA A 272 -17.62 11.27 -16.33
CA ALA A 272 -17.03 12.29 -15.47
C ALA A 272 -16.37 11.64 -14.24
N ASP A 273 -17.09 10.74 -13.56
CA ASP A 273 -16.56 9.92 -12.46
C ASP A 273 -15.37 9.08 -12.92
N ALA A 274 -15.51 8.42 -14.10
CA ALA A 274 -14.45 7.59 -14.64
C ALA A 274 -13.18 8.38 -14.99
N MET A 275 -13.32 9.60 -15.50
CA MET A 275 -12.21 10.52 -15.79
C MET A 275 -11.46 10.93 -14.52
N GLN A 276 -12.19 11.30 -13.47
CA GLN A 276 -11.57 11.65 -12.19
C GLN A 276 -10.86 10.44 -11.58
N ALA A 277 -11.54 9.28 -11.53
CA ALA A 277 -10.99 8.04 -11.04
C ALA A 277 -9.71 7.61 -11.81
N GLY A 278 -9.74 7.73 -13.13
CA GLY A 278 -8.60 7.51 -14.01
C GLY A 278 -7.44 8.47 -13.72
N GLY A 279 -7.74 9.73 -13.47
CA GLY A 279 -6.75 10.75 -13.08
C GLY A 279 -6.05 10.39 -11.77
N PHE A 280 -6.78 10.00 -10.73
CA PHE A 280 -6.20 9.56 -9.45
C PHE A 280 -5.34 8.31 -9.63
N PHE A 281 -5.83 7.31 -10.36
CA PHE A 281 -5.07 6.09 -10.60
C PHE A 281 -3.80 6.35 -11.41
N GLY A 282 -3.88 7.17 -12.44
CA GLY A 282 -2.72 7.59 -13.22
C GLY A 282 -1.69 8.34 -12.36
N THR A 283 -2.15 9.26 -11.50
CA THR A 283 -1.31 9.96 -10.51
C THR A 283 -0.60 8.97 -9.59
N LYS A 284 -1.31 7.95 -9.09
CA LYS A 284 -0.70 6.86 -8.30
C LYS A 284 0.42 6.17 -9.07
N VAL A 285 0.16 5.73 -10.31
CA VAL A 285 1.11 4.94 -11.11
C VAL A 285 2.37 5.74 -11.42
N VAL A 286 2.22 7.01 -11.80
CA VAL A 286 3.33 7.86 -12.23
C VAL A 286 4.09 8.45 -11.05
N LEU A 287 3.40 8.89 -10.01
CA LEU A 287 3.97 9.50 -8.82
C LEU A 287 3.94 8.52 -7.64
N ASN A 288 2.86 8.55 -6.88
CA ASN A 288 2.56 7.61 -5.81
C ASN A 288 1.08 7.71 -5.38
N GLU A 289 0.63 6.72 -4.61
CA GLU A 289 -0.73 6.64 -4.09
C GLU A 289 -1.02 7.73 -3.05
N PHE A 290 -0.01 8.24 -2.37
CA PHE A 290 -0.18 9.24 -1.32
C PHE A 290 -0.73 10.56 -1.88
N VAL A 291 -0.13 11.04 -2.99
CA VAL A 291 -0.62 12.23 -3.70
C VAL A 291 -2.04 11.99 -4.22
N ALA A 292 -2.30 10.81 -4.79
CA ALA A 292 -3.62 10.47 -5.29
C ALA A 292 -4.69 10.41 -4.17
N PHE A 293 -4.34 9.96 -2.96
CA PHE A 293 -5.24 9.97 -1.81
C PHE A 293 -5.51 11.38 -1.27
N ILE A 294 -4.55 12.30 -1.35
CA ILE A 294 -4.78 13.71 -1.02
C ILE A 294 -5.84 14.30 -1.98
N ASP A 295 -5.67 14.06 -3.29
CA ASP A 295 -6.61 14.55 -4.29
C ASP A 295 -8.01 13.91 -4.10
N LEU A 296 -8.08 12.60 -3.80
CA LEU A 296 -9.33 11.91 -3.51
C LEU A 296 -10.02 12.45 -2.25
N GLY A 297 -9.27 12.74 -1.19
CA GLY A 297 -9.82 13.30 0.05
C GLY A 297 -10.43 14.69 -0.11
N GLN A 298 -10.04 15.42 -1.15
CA GLN A 298 -10.57 16.75 -1.50
C GLN A 298 -11.72 16.70 -2.52
N ALA A 299 -11.91 15.56 -3.21
CA ALA A 299 -12.95 15.40 -4.21
C ALA A 299 -14.34 15.36 -3.56
N LYS A 300 -15.27 16.20 -4.04
CA LYS A 300 -16.63 16.34 -3.47
C LYS A 300 -17.74 15.78 -4.35
N ASP A 301 -17.46 15.62 -5.64
CA ASP A 301 -18.48 15.36 -6.67
C ASP A 301 -18.47 13.89 -7.18
N LEU A 302 -17.79 12.98 -6.46
CA LEU A 302 -17.74 11.57 -6.81
C LEU A 302 -18.87 10.80 -6.16
N SER A 303 -19.43 9.84 -6.89
CA SER A 303 -20.38 8.87 -6.34
C SER A 303 -19.71 8.01 -5.26
N GLU A 304 -20.47 7.57 -4.25
CA GLU A 304 -19.95 6.67 -3.20
C GLU A 304 -19.34 5.40 -3.79
N ARG A 305 -19.92 4.88 -4.87
CA ARG A 305 -19.41 3.73 -5.59
C ARG A 305 -18.04 4.00 -6.21
N THR A 306 -17.87 5.16 -6.86
CA THR A 306 -16.58 5.55 -7.43
C THR A 306 -15.54 5.78 -6.35
N VAL A 307 -15.90 6.39 -5.22
CA VAL A 307 -15.01 6.53 -4.06
C VAL A 307 -14.53 5.17 -3.55
N ALA A 308 -15.42 4.17 -3.46
CA ALA A 308 -15.03 2.82 -3.09
C ALA A 308 -14.04 2.22 -4.11
N ILE A 309 -14.41 2.21 -5.40
CA ILE A 309 -13.56 1.70 -6.49
C ILE A 309 -12.18 2.35 -6.46
N VAL A 310 -12.12 3.68 -6.38
CA VAL A 310 -10.86 4.44 -6.36
C VAL A 310 -10.05 4.12 -5.12
N THR A 311 -10.66 4.05 -3.94
CA THR A 311 -9.93 3.72 -2.70
C THR A 311 -9.22 2.37 -2.83
N PHE A 312 -9.89 1.34 -3.32
CA PHE A 312 -9.27 0.03 -3.55
C PHE A 312 -8.21 0.07 -4.67
N ALA A 313 -8.45 0.81 -5.75
CA ALA A 313 -7.49 0.97 -6.83
C ALA A 313 -6.21 1.69 -6.39
N LEU A 314 -6.33 2.65 -5.47
CA LEU A 314 -5.20 3.40 -4.94
C LEU A 314 -4.42 2.65 -3.84
N CYS A 315 -5.06 1.73 -3.12
CA CYS A 315 -4.50 1.05 -1.96
C CYS A 315 -3.42 0.01 -2.36
N GLY A 316 -2.29 0.51 -2.85
CA GLY A 316 -1.11 -0.28 -3.23
C GLY A 316 0.01 0.59 -3.76
N PHE A 317 1.24 0.15 -3.51
CA PHE A 317 2.47 0.84 -3.91
C PHE A 317 2.88 0.59 -5.38
N ALA A 318 1.95 0.22 -6.26
CA ALA A 318 2.23 -0.01 -7.67
C ALA A 318 2.47 1.31 -8.42
N ASN A 319 3.69 1.82 -8.34
CA ASN A 319 4.18 3.04 -8.99
C ASN A 319 5.65 2.88 -9.42
N PHE A 320 6.15 3.79 -10.25
CA PHE A 320 7.51 3.74 -10.75
C PHE A 320 8.58 3.83 -9.65
N SER A 321 8.34 4.62 -8.59
CA SER A 321 9.29 4.76 -7.50
C SER A 321 9.45 3.46 -6.70
N SER A 322 8.42 2.63 -6.64
CA SER A 322 8.47 1.34 -5.96
C SER A 322 9.45 0.35 -6.59
N ILE A 323 9.72 0.46 -7.89
CA ILE A 323 10.77 -0.33 -8.55
C ILE A 323 12.14 0.01 -7.93
N ALA A 324 12.42 1.30 -7.75
CA ALA A 324 13.66 1.75 -7.13
C ALA A 324 13.74 1.34 -5.64
N ILE A 325 12.63 1.40 -4.92
CA ILE A 325 12.55 0.93 -3.52
C ILE A 325 12.91 -0.55 -3.42
N GLN A 326 12.31 -1.39 -4.27
CA GLN A 326 12.61 -2.83 -4.27
C GLN A 326 14.06 -3.14 -4.69
N MET A 327 14.61 -2.35 -5.62
CA MET A 327 16.03 -2.43 -5.97
C MET A 327 16.93 -2.09 -4.79
N ALA A 328 16.57 -1.08 -4.01
CA ALA A 328 17.34 -0.67 -2.84
C ALA A 328 17.22 -1.68 -1.69
N VAL A 329 16.02 -2.11 -1.37
CA VAL A 329 15.75 -3.00 -0.22
C VAL A 329 16.08 -4.45 -0.57
N THR A 330 15.28 -5.08 -1.43
CA THR A 330 15.45 -6.51 -1.77
C THR A 330 16.78 -6.75 -2.47
N GLY A 331 17.17 -5.86 -3.40
CA GLY A 331 18.49 -5.92 -4.06
C GLY A 331 19.64 -5.56 -3.14
N GLY A 332 19.43 -4.82 -2.04
CA GLY A 332 20.40 -4.57 -0.99
C GLY A 332 20.63 -5.81 -0.13
N LEU A 333 19.55 -6.51 0.25
CA LEU A 333 19.58 -7.73 1.05
C LEU A 333 20.10 -8.94 0.26
N ALA A 334 19.80 -9.01 -1.04
CA ALA A 334 20.24 -10.09 -1.94
C ALA A 334 20.84 -9.50 -3.23
N PRO A 335 22.12 -9.07 -3.23
CA PRO A 335 22.76 -8.40 -4.36
C PRO A 335 22.75 -9.21 -5.67
N ASN A 336 22.78 -10.54 -5.58
CA ASN A 336 22.67 -11.45 -6.72
C ASN A 336 21.33 -11.35 -7.46
N GLN A 337 20.28 -10.90 -6.80
CA GLN A 337 18.92 -10.75 -7.37
C GLN A 337 18.72 -9.39 -8.07
N ARG A 338 19.60 -8.41 -7.91
CA ARG A 338 19.45 -7.06 -8.50
C ARG A 338 19.16 -7.06 -10.01
N PRO A 339 19.87 -7.84 -10.85
CA PRO A 339 19.57 -7.86 -12.28
C PRO A 339 18.17 -8.38 -12.59
N MET A 340 17.69 -9.37 -11.82
CA MET A 340 16.37 -9.93 -11.98
C MET A 340 15.29 -8.94 -11.51
N ILE A 341 15.49 -8.25 -10.37
CA ILE A 341 14.58 -7.21 -9.88
C ILE A 341 14.43 -6.10 -10.93
N ALA A 342 15.53 -5.62 -11.50
CA ALA A 342 15.48 -4.62 -12.56
C ALA A 342 14.68 -5.10 -13.78
N ARG A 343 14.91 -6.34 -14.22
CA ARG A 343 14.21 -6.95 -15.36
C ARG A 343 12.72 -7.14 -15.11
N LEU A 344 12.33 -7.49 -13.89
CA LEU A 344 10.94 -7.79 -13.52
C LEU A 344 10.15 -6.55 -13.06
N GLY A 345 10.82 -5.43 -12.76
CA GLY A 345 10.21 -4.26 -12.13
C GLY A 345 8.95 -3.74 -12.81
N LEU A 346 8.98 -3.51 -14.13
CA LEU A 346 7.79 -3.05 -14.87
C LEU A 346 6.67 -4.09 -14.91
N LYS A 347 7.02 -5.39 -14.99
CA LYS A 347 6.02 -6.47 -14.93
C LYS A 347 5.37 -6.54 -13.55
N ALA A 348 6.16 -6.37 -12.48
CA ALA A 348 5.65 -6.37 -11.11
C ALA A 348 4.75 -5.14 -10.84
N LEU A 349 5.10 -3.97 -11.38
CA LEU A 349 4.26 -2.79 -11.36
C LEU A 349 2.91 -3.04 -12.02
N LEU A 350 2.92 -3.63 -13.22
CA LEU A 350 1.69 -3.99 -13.93
C LEU A 350 0.87 -5.02 -13.13
N ALA A 351 1.51 -6.07 -12.62
CA ALA A 351 0.85 -7.10 -11.84
C ALA A 351 0.23 -6.56 -10.53
N GLY A 352 0.95 -5.69 -9.81
CA GLY A 352 0.45 -5.00 -8.62
C GLY A 352 -0.72 -4.07 -8.95
N SER A 353 -0.63 -3.32 -10.05
CA SER A 353 -1.73 -2.48 -10.56
C SER A 353 -2.97 -3.31 -10.89
N LEU A 354 -2.82 -4.43 -11.58
CA LEU A 354 -3.92 -5.34 -11.90
C LEU A 354 -4.54 -5.95 -10.64
N SER A 355 -3.74 -6.27 -9.62
CA SER A 355 -4.25 -6.72 -8.31
C SER A 355 -5.13 -5.66 -7.65
N ASN A 356 -4.71 -4.41 -7.66
CA ASN A 356 -5.51 -3.30 -7.11
C ASN A 356 -6.79 -3.07 -7.93
N LEU A 357 -6.72 -3.09 -9.26
CA LEU A 357 -7.90 -2.94 -10.12
C LEU A 357 -8.88 -4.12 -9.97
N MET A 358 -8.38 -5.33 -9.77
CA MET A 358 -9.23 -6.49 -9.44
C MET A 358 -9.95 -6.29 -8.10
N SER A 359 -9.25 -5.79 -7.09
CA SER A 359 -9.86 -5.46 -5.79
C SER A 359 -10.89 -4.34 -5.92
N ALA A 360 -10.60 -3.33 -6.74
CA ALA A 360 -11.51 -2.24 -7.07
C ALA A 360 -12.77 -2.72 -7.81
N ALA A 361 -12.62 -3.68 -8.74
CA ALA A 361 -13.76 -4.31 -9.43
C ALA A 361 -14.70 -5.01 -8.45
N LEU A 362 -14.15 -5.71 -7.45
CA LEU A 362 -14.93 -6.38 -6.41
C LEU A 362 -15.61 -5.39 -5.44
N ALA A 363 -15.00 -4.23 -5.21
CA ALA A 363 -15.60 -3.16 -4.40
C ALA A 363 -16.69 -2.39 -5.15
N GLY A 364 -16.67 -2.41 -6.48
CA GLY A 364 -17.66 -1.77 -7.35
C GLY A 364 -18.92 -2.62 -7.61
N LEU A 365 -18.97 -3.87 -7.13
CA LEU A 365 -20.16 -4.72 -7.25
C LEU A 365 -21.21 -4.37 -6.19
#